data_9a056a5a5c99297ccc806f4a8efc8d34
#
_entry.id   9a056a5a5c99297ccc806f4a8efc8d34
#
_cell.length_a   1.000
_cell.length_b   1.000
_cell.length_c   1.000
_cell.angle_alpha   90.00
_cell.angle_beta   90.00
_cell.angle_gamma   90.00
#
_symmetry.space_group_name_H-M   'P 1'
#
loop_
_entity.id
_entity.type
_entity.pdbx_description
1 polymer ?
#
loop_
_entity_poly.entity_id
_entity_poly.type
_entity_poly.pdbx_seq_one_letter_code
_entity_poly.pdbx_strand_id
1 'polypeptide(L)'
;MKKFCSFLLLIAALACQAQEGLPTDYLTPAFHAGRREALRAIMPANSVAVIFAYPTRTFSNDVSYPYHPSPDLYYFSGYKEPQAVLLIFKEPQKAAGGGTYKELFFIQQRDPQAEQWTGRRLGVEKVKNELKFDSVYNGSDFKDFPIDLSGFSQILFSGLPDDVHDDNSDPADLYDLMQAFKKKAALPESYDASVYEMLAAITDRVTPATLPRYIGYVSKRRDTNEKMRNDEWVNAFLNIKDTAGLRAFRQKLSAVKWNTYLYSKLVASLREIKTPEEMDLMRKTVSISCIAHAEVMKAIQPGMSEGELQGLQEYVHKKLGAEYVGYPSIVGGGANGCILHYEENARVNVGKDMVLMDIGAEYHGYSADITRTVPSTGKFTPEQKAIYDLVYQAQEAIFPLCHEGVPFDQLNKKATEVLAEGLVRLGIIKDKSRVRLYYPHGCSHFLGLDVHDVGNYDQNLKENMVITVEPGIYIPAGSPCDKKWWDIGVRIEDDVRIGKEKFELLSGQAPRKSEDVEKLAAEKSAVNSMTLPAVK
;
A
#
# COMPACT_ATOMS: atom_id res chain seq x y z
N MET A 1 -30.26 37.12 38.39
CA MET A 1 -30.33 37.02 36.92
C MET A 1 -28.95 36.91 36.26
N LYS A 2 -27.92 37.71 36.58
CA LYS A 2 -26.59 37.62 35.95
C LYS A 2 -25.83 36.29 36.14
N LYS A 3 -26.01 35.62 37.30
CA LYS A 3 -25.36 34.29 37.55
C LYS A 3 -26.03 33.13 36.82
N PHE A 4 -27.32 33.25 36.46
CA PHE A 4 -28.05 32.22 35.71
C PHE A 4 -27.72 32.24 34.23
N CYS A 5 -27.47 33.41 33.64
CA CYS A 5 -27.01 33.54 32.25
C CYS A 5 -25.57 33.03 32.04
N SER A 6 -24.66 33.19 33.03
CA SER A 6 -23.30 32.67 32.95
C SER A 6 -23.24 31.16 33.00
N PHE A 7 -24.18 30.51 33.74
CA PHE A 7 -24.27 29.06 33.82
C PHE A 7 -24.85 28.43 32.52
N LEU A 8 -25.82 29.11 31.91
CA LEU A 8 -26.38 28.71 30.61
C LEU A 8 -25.39 28.88 29.46
N LEU A 9 -24.51 29.90 29.49
CA LEU A 9 -23.44 30.09 28.54
C LEU A 9 -22.33 29.04 28.69
N LEU A 10 -22.02 28.60 29.92
CA LEU A 10 -21.06 27.53 30.18
C LEU A 10 -21.62 26.16 29.71
N ILE A 11 -22.92 25.89 29.90
CA ILE A 11 -23.56 24.66 29.42
C ILE A 11 -23.65 24.68 27.88
N ALA A 12 -23.91 25.81 27.25
CA ALA A 12 -23.91 25.96 25.80
C ALA A 12 -22.49 25.80 25.21
N ALA A 13 -21.45 26.28 25.90
CA ALA A 13 -20.05 26.07 25.51
C ALA A 13 -19.61 24.62 25.67
N LEU A 14 -20.12 23.91 26.70
CA LEU A 14 -19.88 22.47 26.87
C LEU A 14 -20.66 21.60 25.89
N ALA A 15 -21.86 22.04 25.47
CA ALA A 15 -22.65 21.35 24.45
C ALA A 15 -22.08 21.52 23.02
N CYS A 16 -21.32 22.59 22.75
CA CYS A 16 -20.63 22.79 21.49
C CYS A 16 -19.32 21.93 21.35
N GLN A 17 -18.92 21.23 22.40
CA GLN A 17 -17.77 20.30 22.37
C GLN A 17 -18.18 18.81 22.41
N ALA A 18 -19.45 18.50 22.23
CA ALA A 18 -19.85 17.17 21.85
C ALA A 18 -19.51 16.96 20.37
N GLN A 19 -18.24 16.96 20.06
CA GLN A 19 -17.69 16.46 18.82
C GLN A 19 -18.12 15.00 18.70
N GLU A 20 -18.66 14.63 17.58
CA GLU A 20 -19.35 13.38 17.21
C GLU A 20 -18.57 12.08 17.47
N GLY A 21 -17.80 11.91 18.52
CA GLY A 21 -17.09 10.65 18.86
C GLY A 21 -16.15 10.11 17.76
N LEU A 22 -15.78 10.97 16.81
CA LEU A 22 -14.84 10.61 15.74
C LEU A 22 -13.40 10.56 16.28
N PRO A 23 -12.54 9.68 15.73
CA PRO A 23 -11.13 9.68 16.06
C PRO A 23 -10.50 11.05 15.86
N THR A 24 -9.60 11.45 16.75
CA THR A 24 -8.96 12.78 16.74
C THR A 24 -7.47 12.73 16.46
N ASP A 25 -6.92 11.54 16.22
CA ASP A 25 -5.49 11.28 16.02
C ASP A 25 -5.09 11.09 14.56
N TYR A 26 -5.91 11.61 13.62
CA TYR A 26 -5.50 11.74 12.21
C TYR A 26 -4.33 12.69 12.05
N LEU A 27 -3.59 12.52 10.94
CA LEU A 27 -2.57 13.49 10.52
C LEU A 27 -3.19 14.89 10.41
N THR A 28 -2.45 15.90 10.88
CA THR A 28 -2.97 17.27 10.95
C THR A 28 -2.98 17.95 9.57
N PRO A 29 -3.83 18.97 9.37
CA PRO A 29 -3.77 19.79 8.15
C PRO A 29 -2.39 20.43 7.90
N ALA A 30 -1.62 20.72 8.97
CA ALA A 30 -0.25 21.20 8.86
C ALA A 30 0.71 20.15 8.27
N PHE A 31 0.54 18.88 8.64
CA PHE A 31 1.29 17.79 8.03
C PHE A 31 1.04 17.76 6.52
N HIS A 32 -0.21 17.70 6.08
CA HIS A 32 -0.57 17.63 4.67
C HIS A 32 -0.08 18.86 3.88
N ALA A 33 -0.18 20.06 4.45
CA ALA A 33 0.39 21.28 3.86
C ALA A 33 1.93 21.17 3.73
N GLY A 34 2.60 20.64 4.76
CA GLY A 34 4.04 20.37 4.72
C GLY A 34 4.44 19.39 3.61
N ARG A 35 3.60 18.35 3.34
CA ARG A 35 3.85 17.41 2.23
C ARG A 35 3.69 18.07 0.87
N ARG A 36 2.70 18.95 0.69
CA ARG A 36 2.56 19.75 -0.54
C ARG A 36 3.75 20.68 -0.77
N GLU A 37 4.25 21.34 0.26
CA GLU A 37 5.47 22.17 0.15
C GLU A 37 6.71 21.32 -0.15
N ALA A 38 6.85 20.14 0.46
CA ALA A 38 7.95 19.23 0.16
C ALA A 38 7.91 18.75 -1.31
N LEU A 39 6.73 18.44 -1.84
CA LEU A 39 6.57 18.11 -3.26
C LEU A 39 6.97 19.28 -4.15
N ARG A 40 6.47 20.50 -3.85
CA ARG A 40 6.85 21.73 -4.57
C ARG A 40 8.35 21.94 -4.60
N ALA A 41 9.03 21.70 -3.49
CA ALA A 41 10.48 21.91 -3.40
C ALA A 41 11.26 21.09 -4.44
N ILE A 42 10.84 19.86 -4.70
CA ILE A 42 11.53 18.91 -5.59
C ILE A 42 10.96 18.84 -7.02
N MET A 43 9.78 19.43 -7.28
CA MET A 43 9.22 19.52 -8.63
C MET A 43 10.09 20.36 -9.57
N PRO A 44 10.16 20.01 -10.88
CA PRO A 44 10.80 20.85 -11.89
C PRO A 44 10.16 22.24 -12.01
N ALA A 45 10.92 23.21 -12.48
CA ALA A 45 10.37 24.51 -12.84
C ALA A 45 9.29 24.39 -13.92
N ASN A 46 8.30 25.28 -13.88
CA ASN A 46 7.15 25.32 -14.79
C ASN A 46 6.42 23.97 -14.86
N SER A 47 6.12 23.39 -13.69
CA SER A 47 5.39 22.11 -13.58
C SER A 47 4.15 22.20 -12.70
N VAL A 48 3.24 21.26 -12.92
CA VAL A 48 2.04 21.03 -12.11
C VAL A 48 1.92 19.55 -11.78
N ALA A 49 1.62 19.21 -10.53
CA ALA A 49 1.21 17.88 -10.11
C ALA A 49 -0.32 17.81 -10.03
N VAL A 50 -0.92 16.77 -10.63
CA VAL A 50 -2.36 16.54 -10.68
C VAL A 50 -2.68 15.19 -10.03
N ILE A 51 -3.44 15.22 -8.94
CA ILE A 51 -3.68 14.06 -8.07
C ILE A 51 -5.18 13.82 -8.00
N PHE A 52 -5.63 12.65 -8.44
CA PHE A 52 -7.03 12.26 -8.45
C PHE A 52 -7.40 11.42 -7.23
N ALA A 53 -8.66 11.51 -6.83
CA ALA A 53 -9.28 10.52 -5.96
C ALA A 53 -9.29 9.14 -6.63
N TYR A 54 -9.39 8.07 -5.84
CA TYR A 54 -9.67 6.74 -6.39
C TYR A 54 -11.12 6.65 -6.85
N PRO A 55 -11.42 5.78 -7.83
CA PRO A 55 -12.79 5.51 -8.25
C PRO A 55 -13.55 4.73 -7.16
N THR A 56 -14.85 4.96 -7.07
CA THR A 56 -15.75 4.03 -6.40
C THR A 56 -15.84 2.73 -7.20
N ARG A 57 -16.10 1.61 -6.51
CA ARG A 57 -16.18 0.28 -7.13
C ARG A 57 -17.49 -0.40 -6.76
N THR A 58 -18.15 -1.02 -7.73
CA THR A 58 -19.37 -1.76 -7.51
C THR A 58 -19.10 -3.06 -6.77
N PHE A 59 -19.79 -3.28 -5.65
CA PHE A 59 -19.83 -4.54 -4.93
C PHE A 59 -20.86 -5.49 -5.56
N SER A 60 -22.10 -5.01 -5.73
CA SER A 60 -23.20 -5.78 -6.28
C SER A 60 -24.29 -4.86 -6.83
N ASN A 61 -24.57 -4.92 -8.13
CA ASN A 61 -25.58 -4.11 -8.82
C ASN A 61 -25.41 -2.61 -8.54
N ASP A 62 -26.30 -2.01 -7.74
CA ASP A 62 -26.31 -0.61 -7.32
C ASP A 62 -25.61 -0.35 -5.97
N VAL A 63 -24.99 -1.35 -5.37
CA VAL A 63 -24.25 -1.26 -4.12
C VAL A 63 -22.76 -1.16 -4.38
N SER A 64 -22.11 -0.18 -3.79
CA SER A 64 -20.65 0.01 -3.89
C SER A 64 -19.90 -0.64 -2.72
N TYR A 65 -18.65 -1.05 -2.97
CA TYR A 65 -17.70 -1.31 -1.88
C TYR A 65 -17.53 -0.08 -0.99
N PRO A 66 -17.20 -0.25 0.30
CA PRO A 66 -16.72 0.86 1.11
C PRO A 66 -15.60 1.60 0.37
N TYR A 67 -15.72 2.93 0.26
CA TYR A 67 -14.75 3.72 -0.47
C TYR A 67 -13.41 3.75 0.27
N HIS A 68 -12.34 3.39 -0.43
CA HIS A 68 -10.97 3.52 0.06
C HIS A 68 -10.31 4.76 -0.58
N PRO A 69 -9.79 5.70 0.22
CA PRO A 69 -9.16 6.91 -0.30
C PRO A 69 -7.91 6.63 -1.13
N SER A 70 -7.64 7.47 -2.14
CA SER A 70 -6.35 7.46 -2.83
C SER A 70 -5.23 7.80 -1.83
N PRO A 71 -4.21 6.95 -1.65
CA PRO A 71 -3.09 7.20 -0.74
C PRO A 71 -2.39 8.52 -1.04
N ASP A 72 -2.15 8.84 -2.30
CA ASP A 72 -1.51 10.10 -2.69
C ASP A 72 -2.39 11.31 -2.40
N LEU A 73 -3.69 11.25 -2.75
CA LEU A 73 -4.60 12.35 -2.46
C LEU A 73 -4.71 12.57 -0.95
N TYR A 74 -4.85 11.50 -0.18
CA TYR A 74 -4.86 11.57 1.29
C TYR A 74 -3.55 12.16 1.83
N TYR A 75 -2.39 11.69 1.37
CA TYR A 75 -1.08 12.15 1.81
C TYR A 75 -0.89 13.67 1.64
N PHE A 76 -1.33 14.20 0.50
CA PHE A 76 -1.19 15.62 0.21
C PHE A 76 -2.34 16.49 0.71
N SER A 77 -3.50 15.92 1.05
CA SER A 77 -4.68 16.74 1.40
C SER A 77 -5.37 16.41 2.72
N GLY A 78 -5.28 15.18 3.20
CA GLY A 78 -6.13 14.65 4.27
C GLY A 78 -7.57 14.37 3.84
N TYR A 79 -7.90 14.50 2.55
CA TYR A 79 -9.24 14.29 2.01
C TYR A 79 -9.50 12.80 1.76
N LYS A 80 -10.67 12.33 2.21
CA LYS A 80 -11.04 10.91 2.20
C LYS A 80 -12.30 10.57 1.40
N GLU A 81 -12.80 11.53 0.62
CA GLU A 81 -14.01 11.33 -0.19
C GLU A 81 -13.65 11.09 -1.66
N PRO A 82 -14.52 10.44 -2.45
CA PRO A 82 -14.33 10.27 -3.89
C PRO A 82 -14.51 11.57 -4.66
N GLN A 83 -14.44 11.48 -6.01
CA GLN A 83 -14.79 12.55 -6.95
C GLN A 83 -14.02 13.85 -6.69
N ALA A 84 -12.69 13.76 -6.66
CA ALA A 84 -11.84 14.92 -6.40
C ALA A 84 -10.57 14.93 -7.23
N VAL A 85 -10.06 16.14 -7.51
CA VAL A 85 -8.76 16.36 -8.13
C VAL A 85 -8.04 17.54 -7.48
N LEU A 86 -6.81 17.32 -7.05
CA LEU A 86 -5.90 18.31 -6.46
C LEU A 86 -4.80 18.66 -7.46
N LEU A 87 -4.64 19.96 -7.75
CA LEU A 87 -3.55 20.49 -8.54
C LEU A 87 -2.57 21.23 -7.63
N ILE A 88 -1.29 20.87 -7.70
CA ILE A 88 -0.19 21.52 -6.95
C ILE A 88 0.77 22.10 -7.96
N PHE A 89 0.93 23.43 -7.95
CA PHE A 89 1.80 24.14 -8.88
C PHE A 89 3.19 24.38 -8.27
N LYS A 90 4.23 24.21 -9.07
CA LYS A 90 5.61 24.54 -8.66
C LYS A 90 5.73 26.04 -8.32
N GLU A 91 5.27 26.90 -9.20
CA GLU A 91 5.24 28.35 -9.01
C GLU A 91 3.82 28.87 -8.81
N PRO A 92 3.64 29.98 -8.07
CA PRO A 92 2.33 30.61 -7.92
C PRO A 92 1.73 31.00 -9.26
N GLN A 93 0.45 30.70 -9.45
CA GLN A 93 -0.34 31.04 -10.63
C GLN A 93 -1.16 32.31 -10.37
N LYS A 94 -1.41 33.10 -11.41
CA LYS A 94 -2.25 34.30 -11.30
C LYS A 94 -3.74 33.93 -11.30
N ALA A 95 -4.50 34.47 -10.37
CA ALA A 95 -5.94 34.34 -10.35
C ALA A 95 -6.59 35.39 -11.27
N ALA A 96 -7.68 35.03 -11.96
CA ALA A 96 -8.42 35.94 -12.85
C ALA A 96 -8.94 37.20 -12.13
N GLY A 97 -9.26 37.10 -10.84
CA GLY A 97 -9.72 38.22 -10.00
C GLY A 97 -8.60 39.01 -9.29
N GLY A 98 -7.33 38.75 -9.63
CA GLY A 98 -6.15 39.29 -8.93
C GLY A 98 -5.68 38.37 -7.81
N GLY A 99 -4.42 38.56 -7.37
CA GLY A 99 -3.75 37.67 -6.43
C GLY A 99 -3.15 36.43 -7.09
N THR A 100 -2.70 35.49 -6.27
CA THR A 100 -2.06 34.25 -6.74
C THR A 100 -2.52 33.04 -5.91
N TYR A 101 -2.44 31.86 -6.49
CA TYR A 101 -2.64 30.58 -5.83
C TYR A 101 -1.49 29.61 -6.19
N LYS A 102 -1.20 28.66 -5.28
CA LYS A 102 -0.20 27.61 -5.50
C LYS A 102 -0.82 26.23 -5.64
N GLU A 103 -2.10 26.11 -5.37
CA GLU A 103 -2.87 24.87 -5.45
C GLU A 103 -4.33 25.16 -5.76
N LEU A 104 -5.00 24.22 -6.42
CA LEU A 104 -6.44 24.22 -6.67
C LEU A 104 -6.98 22.86 -6.25
N PHE A 105 -8.07 22.85 -5.51
CA PHE A 105 -8.70 21.61 -5.08
C PHE A 105 -10.17 21.59 -5.51
N PHE A 106 -10.51 20.67 -6.39
CA PHE A 106 -11.88 20.42 -6.84
C PHE A 106 -12.38 19.16 -6.18
N ILE A 107 -13.53 19.26 -5.50
CA ILE A 107 -14.04 18.22 -4.62
C ILE A 107 -15.51 17.94 -4.87
N GLN A 108 -16.00 16.82 -4.36
CA GLN A 108 -17.40 16.46 -4.45
C GLN A 108 -18.30 17.54 -3.82
N GLN A 109 -19.32 17.96 -4.57
CA GLN A 109 -20.27 18.96 -4.11
C GLN A 109 -21.17 18.38 -3.00
N ARG A 110 -21.52 19.20 -2.02
CA ARG A 110 -22.56 18.86 -1.06
C ARG A 110 -23.93 18.77 -1.73
N ASP A 111 -24.63 17.68 -1.47
CA ASP A 111 -25.99 17.46 -1.90
C ASP A 111 -26.76 16.79 -0.76
N PRO A 112 -27.67 17.52 -0.07
CA PRO A 112 -28.44 16.97 1.05
C PRO A 112 -29.29 15.74 0.70
N GLN A 113 -29.71 15.58 -0.56
CA GLN A 113 -30.47 14.39 -0.98
C GLN A 113 -29.53 13.19 -1.14
N ALA A 114 -28.40 13.37 -1.84
CA ALA A 114 -27.41 12.33 -1.98
C ALA A 114 -26.79 11.93 -0.61
N GLU A 115 -26.55 12.90 0.27
CA GLU A 115 -26.01 12.65 1.63
C GLU A 115 -26.94 11.78 2.50
N GLN A 116 -28.23 11.70 2.21
CA GLN A 116 -29.14 10.75 2.88
C GLN A 116 -28.88 9.30 2.48
N TRP A 117 -28.29 9.06 1.30
CA TRP A 117 -28.00 7.74 0.76
C TRP A 117 -26.56 7.32 0.96
N THR A 118 -25.62 8.23 0.72
CA THR A 118 -24.19 7.89 0.63
C THR A 118 -23.37 8.42 1.81
N GLY A 119 -24.01 9.10 2.79
CA GLY A 119 -23.32 9.70 3.92
C GLY A 119 -22.96 11.17 3.71
N ARG A 120 -22.49 11.80 4.76
CA ARG A 120 -22.15 13.22 4.79
C ARG A 120 -20.95 13.52 3.91
N ARG A 121 -20.98 14.67 3.22
CA ARG A 121 -19.90 15.21 2.43
C ARG A 121 -19.32 16.46 3.10
N LEU A 122 -18.00 16.63 3.06
CA LEU A 122 -17.34 17.82 3.63
C LEU A 122 -17.79 19.10 2.92
N GLY A 123 -17.70 19.12 1.59
CA GLY A 123 -17.97 20.29 0.78
C GLY A 123 -16.93 21.40 0.95
N VAL A 124 -17.02 22.43 0.10
CA VAL A 124 -16.02 23.49 -0.05
C VAL A 124 -15.68 24.19 1.28
N GLU A 125 -16.69 24.58 2.06
CA GLU A 125 -16.47 25.35 3.29
C GLU A 125 -15.74 24.55 4.38
N LYS A 126 -16.09 23.26 4.57
CA LYS A 126 -15.39 22.43 5.54
C LYS A 126 -13.96 22.10 5.09
N VAL A 127 -13.74 21.80 3.81
CA VAL A 127 -12.40 21.57 3.29
C VAL A 127 -11.51 22.81 3.47
N LYS A 128 -12.01 24.01 3.20
CA LYS A 128 -11.28 25.26 3.50
C LYS A 128 -10.95 25.38 4.99
N ASN A 129 -11.95 25.18 5.84
CA ASN A 129 -11.81 25.46 7.27
C ASN A 129 -11.09 24.36 8.04
N GLU A 130 -11.35 23.08 7.74
CA GLU A 130 -10.80 21.94 8.46
C GLU A 130 -9.49 21.44 7.87
N LEU A 131 -9.38 21.33 6.51
CA LEU A 131 -8.15 20.87 5.84
C LEU A 131 -7.22 22.02 5.43
N LYS A 132 -7.62 23.27 5.70
CA LYS A 132 -6.80 24.50 5.53
C LYS A 132 -6.32 24.70 4.08
N PHE A 133 -7.23 24.59 3.14
CA PHE A 133 -7.00 24.98 1.74
C PHE A 133 -7.60 26.35 1.44
N ASP A 134 -6.86 27.19 0.73
CA ASP A 134 -7.35 28.53 0.32
C ASP A 134 -8.23 28.47 -0.93
N SER A 135 -7.88 27.62 -1.89
CA SER A 135 -8.49 27.57 -3.23
C SER A 135 -9.23 26.23 -3.43
N VAL A 136 -10.46 26.14 -2.92
CA VAL A 136 -11.32 24.95 -3.03
C VAL A 136 -12.58 25.32 -3.83
N TYR A 137 -12.97 24.44 -4.73
CA TYR A 137 -14.10 24.58 -5.63
C TYR A 137 -14.90 23.27 -5.71
N ASN A 138 -16.16 23.34 -6.17
CA ASN A 138 -16.90 22.13 -6.51
C ASN A 138 -16.29 21.44 -7.75
N GLY A 139 -16.37 20.13 -7.84
CA GLY A 139 -15.87 19.38 -8.99
C GLY A 139 -16.46 19.86 -10.32
N SER A 140 -17.74 20.25 -10.33
CA SER A 140 -18.42 20.81 -11.51
C SER A 140 -17.76 22.07 -12.08
N ASP A 141 -17.05 22.83 -11.25
CA ASP A 141 -16.36 24.05 -11.71
C ASP A 141 -15.08 23.73 -12.50
N PHE A 142 -14.51 22.52 -12.38
CA PHE A 142 -13.22 22.19 -12.98
C PHE A 142 -13.22 22.28 -14.50
N LYS A 143 -14.27 21.81 -15.14
CA LYS A 143 -14.41 21.84 -16.61
C LYS A 143 -14.22 23.24 -17.18
N ASP A 144 -14.87 24.23 -16.57
CA ASP A 144 -14.91 25.61 -17.04
C ASP A 144 -13.91 26.53 -16.33
N PHE A 145 -13.16 26.00 -15.37
CA PHE A 145 -12.16 26.79 -14.63
C PHE A 145 -11.09 27.34 -15.60
N PRO A 146 -10.76 28.64 -15.52
CA PRO A 146 -9.89 29.30 -16.51
C PRO A 146 -8.40 28.98 -16.30
N ILE A 147 -8.03 27.70 -16.47
CA ILE A 147 -6.65 27.24 -16.45
C ILE A 147 -6.33 26.41 -17.67
N ASP A 148 -5.19 26.70 -18.31
CA ASP A 148 -4.59 25.91 -19.38
C ASP A 148 -3.38 25.16 -18.84
N LEU A 149 -3.50 23.83 -18.75
CA LEU A 149 -2.40 22.97 -18.30
C LEU A 149 -1.42 22.67 -19.44
N SER A 150 -1.81 22.89 -20.70
CA SER A 150 -0.95 22.62 -21.85
C SER A 150 0.28 23.54 -21.92
N GLY A 151 0.26 24.67 -21.21
CA GLY A 151 1.39 25.61 -21.13
C GLY A 151 2.52 25.20 -20.19
N PHE A 152 2.33 24.18 -19.34
CA PHE A 152 3.37 23.70 -18.46
C PHE A 152 4.37 22.82 -19.21
N SER A 153 5.65 22.91 -18.81
CA SER A 153 6.71 22.07 -19.37
C SER A 153 6.63 20.61 -18.88
N GLN A 154 6.11 20.40 -17.67
CA GLN A 154 5.89 19.09 -17.09
C GLN A 154 4.51 19.05 -16.39
N ILE A 155 3.70 18.07 -16.75
CA ILE A 155 2.43 17.73 -16.09
C ILE A 155 2.65 16.39 -15.42
N LEU A 156 2.75 16.41 -14.10
CA LEU A 156 3.06 15.26 -13.26
C LEU A 156 1.75 14.67 -12.75
N PHE A 157 1.49 13.39 -12.97
CA PHE A 157 0.26 12.74 -12.47
C PHE A 157 0.44 11.23 -12.38
N SER A 158 -0.36 10.57 -11.54
CA SER A 158 -0.49 9.11 -11.57
C SER A 158 -1.20 8.67 -12.85
N GLY A 159 -0.97 7.43 -13.29
CA GLY A 159 -1.74 6.88 -14.42
C GLY A 159 -3.24 6.98 -14.16
N LEU A 160 -4.00 7.34 -15.19
CA LEU A 160 -5.45 7.40 -15.08
C LEU A 160 -6.04 5.99 -15.25
N PRO A 161 -6.97 5.54 -14.39
CA PRO A 161 -7.65 4.26 -14.56
C PRO A 161 -8.49 4.27 -15.84
N ASP A 162 -8.45 3.19 -16.61
CA ASP A 162 -9.17 3.03 -17.87
C ASP A 162 -10.55 2.33 -17.72
N ASP A 163 -10.88 1.91 -16.50
CA ASP A 163 -12.12 1.23 -16.13
C ASP A 163 -13.13 2.14 -15.39
N VAL A 164 -12.94 3.46 -15.46
CA VAL A 164 -13.89 4.45 -14.91
C VAL A 164 -14.88 4.83 -16.00
N HIS A 165 -16.15 4.68 -15.67
CA HIS A 165 -17.27 4.99 -16.55
C HIS A 165 -18.01 6.24 -16.08
N ASP A 166 -18.62 6.94 -17.02
CA ASP A 166 -19.45 8.12 -16.79
C ASP A 166 -20.73 7.74 -16.02
N ASP A 167 -20.98 8.44 -14.91
CA ASP A 167 -22.28 8.44 -14.25
C ASP A 167 -23.06 9.70 -14.66
N ASN A 168 -23.90 9.56 -15.67
CA ASN A 168 -24.71 10.66 -16.20
C ASN A 168 -25.60 11.36 -15.13
N SER A 169 -25.73 10.81 -13.93
CA SER A 169 -26.45 11.42 -12.81
C SER A 169 -25.59 12.34 -11.94
N ASP A 170 -24.27 12.25 -12.03
CA ASP A 170 -23.30 13.10 -11.32
C ASP A 170 -22.40 13.85 -12.33
N PRO A 171 -22.72 15.11 -12.67
CA PRO A 171 -21.98 15.87 -13.69
C PRO A 171 -20.56 16.28 -13.31
N ALA A 172 -20.05 15.76 -12.22
CA ALA A 172 -18.68 16.00 -11.73
C ALA A 172 -18.09 14.76 -11.10
N ASP A 173 -18.44 13.60 -11.61
CA ASP A 173 -17.83 12.34 -11.21
C ASP A 173 -16.35 12.27 -11.61
N LEU A 174 -15.67 11.20 -11.22
CA LEU A 174 -14.25 11.04 -11.52
C LEU A 174 -13.98 10.98 -13.05
N TYR A 175 -14.91 10.38 -13.82
CA TYR A 175 -14.80 10.35 -15.28
C TYR A 175 -14.77 11.75 -15.87
N ASP A 176 -15.73 12.59 -15.50
CA ASP A 176 -15.80 13.98 -15.97
C ASP A 176 -14.56 14.79 -15.58
N LEU A 177 -14.08 14.63 -14.34
CA LEU A 177 -12.85 15.29 -13.90
C LEU A 177 -11.63 14.83 -14.73
N MET A 178 -11.54 13.53 -15.05
CA MET A 178 -10.48 12.99 -15.90
C MET A 178 -10.58 13.51 -17.34
N GLN A 179 -11.79 13.58 -17.95
CA GLN A 179 -11.97 14.13 -19.29
C GLN A 179 -11.62 15.63 -19.34
N ALA A 180 -12.06 16.40 -18.34
CA ALA A 180 -11.69 17.82 -18.24
C ALA A 180 -10.16 18.00 -18.13
N PHE A 181 -9.48 17.17 -17.33
CA PHE A 181 -8.02 17.15 -17.24
C PHE A 181 -7.37 16.82 -18.57
N LYS A 182 -7.77 15.75 -19.25
CA LYS A 182 -7.22 15.36 -20.57
C LYS A 182 -7.30 16.51 -21.57
N LYS A 183 -8.44 17.20 -21.61
CA LYS A 183 -8.65 18.36 -22.47
C LYS A 183 -7.74 19.53 -22.10
N LYS A 184 -7.69 19.92 -20.80
CA LYS A 184 -6.86 21.03 -20.31
C LYS A 184 -5.35 20.77 -20.47
N ALA A 185 -4.93 19.52 -20.29
CA ALA A 185 -3.55 19.08 -20.46
C ALA A 185 -3.14 18.85 -21.92
N ALA A 186 -4.08 18.90 -22.86
CA ALA A 186 -3.90 18.46 -24.24
C ALA A 186 -3.24 17.06 -24.31
N LEU A 187 -3.72 16.12 -23.47
CA LEU A 187 -3.19 14.77 -23.40
C LEU A 187 -3.57 14.00 -24.66
N PRO A 188 -2.60 13.46 -25.44
CA PRO A 188 -2.90 12.69 -26.63
C PRO A 188 -3.65 11.40 -26.30
N GLU A 189 -4.59 11.00 -27.14
CA GLU A 189 -5.29 9.72 -27.00
C GLU A 189 -4.33 8.52 -27.11
N SER A 190 -3.24 8.66 -27.87
CA SER A 190 -2.20 7.65 -28.03
C SER A 190 -1.26 7.51 -26.82
N TYR A 191 -1.35 8.41 -25.82
CA TYR A 191 -0.49 8.33 -24.63
C TYR A 191 -0.94 7.20 -23.70
N ASP A 192 -0.09 6.20 -23.54
CA ASP A 192 -0.27 5.13 -22.55
C ASP A 192 0.72 5.31 -21.39
N ALA A 193 0.20 5.64 -20.21
CA ALA A 193 1.00 5.89 -19.02
C ALA A 193 1.84 4.66 -18.62
N SER A 194 1.28 3.45 -18.73
CA SER A 194 1.95 2.21 -18.32
C SER A 194 3.13 1.87 -19.22
N VAL A 195 2.97 2.11 -20.52
CA VAL A 195 4.05 1.95 -21.52
C VAL A 195 5.14 2.99 -21.28
N TYR A 196 4.76 4.26 -21.08
CA TYR A 196 5.71 5.33 -20.79
C TYR A 196 6.53 5.06 -19.53
N GLU A 197 5.88 4.71 -18.42
CA GLU A 197 6.54 4.40 -17.14
C GLU A 197 7.51 3.22 -17.27
N MET A 198 7.06 2.14 -17.91
CA MET A 198 7.91 0.96 -18.14
C MET A 198 9.17 1.34 -18.92
N LEU A 199 9.03 2.08 -20.03
CA LEU A 199 10.18 2.49 -20.85
C LEU A 199 11.07 3.48 -20.11
N ALA A 200 10.53 4.39 -19.34
CA ALA A 200 11.29 5.32 -18.52
C ALA A 200 12.09 4.59 -17.43
N ALA A 201 11.46 3.68 -16.70
CA ALA A 201 12.11 2.86 -15.68
C ALA A 201 13.23 1.97 -16.26
N ILE A 202 12.99 1.34 -17.41
CA ILE A 202 14.01 0.57 -18.13
C ILE A 202 15.16 1.49 -18.54
N THR A 203 14.84 2.64 -19.11
CA THR A 203 15.82 3.56 -19.67
C THR A 203 16.74 4.16 -18.60
N ASP A 204 16.26 4.36 -17.39
CA ASP A 204 17.09 4.79 -16.25
C ASP A 204 18.16 3.74 -15.88
N ARG A 205 17.85 2.45 -16.01
CA ARG A 205 18.70 1.32 -15.59
C ARG A 205 19.59 0.77 -16.71
N VAL A 206 19.18 0.94 -17.97
CA VAL A 206 19.87 0.31 -19.11
C VAL A 206 21.23 0.94 -19.36
N THR A 207 22.25 0.10 -19.55
CA THR A 207 23.59 0.49 -20.01
C THR A 207 23.83 -0.07 -21.41
N PRO A 208 24.86 0.36 -22.15
CA PRO A 208 25.21 -0.26 -23.44
C PRO A 208 25.39 -1.78 -23.36
N ALA A 209 25.96 -2.28 -22.25
CA ALA A 209 26.18 -3.71 -22.04
C ALA A 209 24.88 -4.49 -21.77
N THR A 210 23.90 -3.87 -21.13
CA THR A 210 22.61 -4.50 -20.78
C THR A 210 21.51 -4.26 -21.79
N LEU A 211 21.71 -3.35 -22.75
CA LEU A 211 20.71 -2.97 -23.77
C LEU A 211 20.12 -4.18 -24.52
N PRO A 212 20.90 -5.17 -25.02
CA PRO A 212 20.32 -6.31 -25.73
C PRO A 212 19.35 -7.12 -24.87
N ARG A 213 19.62 -7.26 -23.57
CA ARG A 213 18.73 -7.95 -22.62
C ARG A 213 17.40 -7.23 -22.49
N TYR A 214 17.43 -5.89 -22.37
CA TYR A 214 16.21 -5.10 -22.22
C TYR A 214 15.41 -5.02 -23.52
N ILE A 215 16.06 -4.96 -24.70
CA ILE A 215 15.39 -5.10 -25.99
C ILE A 215 14.65 -6.44 -26.07
N GLY A 216 15.28 -7.55 -25.69
CA GLY A 216 14.63 -8.85 -25.66
C GLY A 216 13.43 -8.90 -24.69
N TYR A 217 13.55 -8.28 -23.52
CA TYR A 217 12.46 -8.17 -22.55
C TYR A 217 11.26 -7.39 -23.10
N VAL A 218 11.50 -6.20 -23.66
CA VAL A 218 10.44 -5.34 -24.23
C VAL A 218 9.79 -6.00 -25.44
N SER A 219 10.61 -6.64 -26.32
CA SER A 219 10.08 -7.39 -27.48
C SER A 219 9.10 -8.50 -27.06
N LYS A 220 9.49 -9.31 -26.06
CA LYS A 220 8.61 -10.37 -25.54
C LYS A 220 7.31 -9.81 -24.96
N ARG A 221 7.34 -8.69 -24.22
CA ARG A 221 6.14 -8.04 -23.69
C ARG A 221 5.26 -7.46 -24.80
N ARG A 222 5.84 -6.83 -25.83
CA ARG A 222 5.11 -6.34 -26.99
C ARG A 222 4.31 -7.45 -27.65
N ASP A 223 4.89 -8.63 -27.81
CA ASP A 223 4.25 -9.76 -28.50
C ASP A 223 3.01 -10.27 -27.74
N THR A 224 2.96 -10.07 -26.42
CA THR A 224 1.86 -10.50 -25.54
C THR A 224 0.91 -9.40 -25.10
N ASN A 225 1.22 -8.12 -25.37
CA ASN A 225 0.42 -6.97 -24.94
C ASN A 225 -0.02 -6.15 -26.16
N GLU A 226 -1.33 -6.07 -26.37
CA GLU A 226 -1.94 -5.39 -27.53
C GLU A 226 -1.62 -3.87 -27.56
N LYS A 227 -1.67 -3.20 -26.40
CA LYS A 227 -1.34 -1.77 -26.28
C LYS A 227 0.10 -1.46 -26.73
N MET A 228 1.02 -2.40 -26.53
CA MET A 228 2.43 -2.24 -26.90
C MET A 228 2.74 -2.53 -28.38
N ARG A 229 1.87 -3.25 -29.10
CA ARG A 229 2.19 -3.73 -30.47
C ARG A 229 2.44 -2.61 -31.47
N ASN A 230 1.62 -1.57 -31.41
CA ASN A 230 1.66 -0.44 -32.33
C ASN A 230 2.18 0.85 -31.67
N ASP A 231 2.63 0.77 -30.43
CA ASP A 231 3.11 1.92 -29.69
C ASP A 231 4.43 2.45 -30.29
N GLU A 232 4.47 3.75 -30.60
CA GLU A 232 5.61 4.41 -31.24
C GLU A 232 6.85 4.43 -30.34
N TRP A 233 6.69 4.55 -29.01
CA TRP A 233 7.80 4.56 -28.07
C TRP A 233 8.41 3.18 -27.92
N VAL A 234 7.59 2.13 -27.88
CA VAL A 234 8.05 0.73 -27.88
C VAL A 234 8.85 0.45 -29.15
N ASN A 235 8.32 0.81 -30.31
CA ASN A 235 9.02 0.61 -31.59
C ASN A 235 10.33 1.41 -31.66
N ALA A 236 10.35 2.66 -31.17
CA ALA A 236 11.57 3.47 -31.10
C ALA A 236 12.62 2.83 -30.16
N PHE A 237 12.21 2.30 -29.00
CA PHE A 237 13.12 1.60 -28.09
C PHE A 237 13.72 0.33 -28.69
N LEU A 238 12.90 -0.49 -29.33
CA LEU A 238 13.36 -1.75 -29.98
C LEU A 238 14.32 -1.51 -31.15
N ASN A 239 14.31 -0.33 -31.75
CA ASN A 239 15.20 0.06 -32.85
C ASN A 239 16.53 0.67 -32.38
N ILE A 240 16.80 0.78 -31.08
CA ILE A 240 18.08 1.28 -30.56
C ILE A 240 19.19 0.28 -30.86
N LYS A 241 20.23 0.73 -31.57
CA LYS A 241 21.35 -0.13 -32.01
C LYS A 241 22.64 0.10 -31.21
N ASP A 242 22.79 1.30 -30.66
CA ASP A 242 24.05 1.73 -30.05
C ASP A 242 23.86 2.76 -28.91
N THR A 243 24.96 3.19 -28.34
CA THR A 243 24.99 4.18 -27.23
C THR A 243 24.44 5.55 -27.67
N ALA A 244 24.64 5.94 -28.92
CA ALA A 244 24.14 7.23 -29.41
C ALA A 244 22.61 7.19 -29.54
N GLY A 245 22.06 6.11 -30.08
CA GLY A 245 20.63 5.86 -30.13
C GLY A 245 19.98 5.81 -28.75
N LEU A 246 20.63 5.14 -27.77
CA LEU A 246 20.15 5.13 -26.40
C LEU A 246 20.11 6.53 -25.77
N ARG A 247 21.14 7.34 -26.02
CA ARG A 247 21.18 8.73 -25.54
C ARG A 247 20.09 9.58 -26.17
N ALA A 248 19.89 9.47 -27.48
CA ALA A 248 18.83 10.19 -28.20
C ALA A 248 17.44 9.78 -27.72
N PHE A 249 17.21 8.49 -27.47
CA PHE A 249 15.95 8.00 -26.93
C PHE A 249 15.69 8.55 -25.52
N ARG A 250 16.68 8.56 -24.63
CA ARG A 250 16.56 9.17 -23.29
C ARG A 250 16.18 10.65 -23.36
N GLN A 251 16.84 11.41 -24.21
CA GLN A 251 16.55 12.83 -24.40
C GLN A 251 15.11 13.05 -24.90
N LYS A 252 14.66 12.25 -25.88
CA LYS A 252 13.29 12.31 -26.40
C LYS A 252 12.27 11.94 -25.32
N LEU A 253 12.52 10.88 -24.56
CA LEU A 253 11.62 10.43 -23.48
C LEU A 253 11.52 11.45 -22.34
N SER A 254 12.63 12.07 -21.94
CA SER A 254 12.65 13.10 -20.89
C SER A 254 11.99 14.41 -21.30
N ALA A 255 11.77 14.64 -22.60
CA ALA A 255 11.07 15.81 -23.12
C ALA A 255 9.55 15.63 -23.17
N VAL A 256 9.03 14.44 -22.84
CA VAL A 256 7.58 14.20 -22.72
C VAL A 256 7.04 14.99 -21.54
N LYS A 257 6.07 15.85 -21.79
CA LYS A 257 5.53 16.72 -20.74
C LYS A 257 4.53 16.04 -19.80
N TRP A 258 3.85 14.98 -20.27
CA TRP A 258 2.95 14.16 -19.45
C TRP A 258 3.76 13.07 -18.76
N ASN A 259 4.18 13.33 -17.51
CA ASN A 259 5.27 12.58 -16.90
C ASN A 259 4.81 11.83 -15.64
N THR A 260 4.21 10.66 -15.86
CA THR A 260 3.77 9.77 -14.78
C THR A 260 4.97 9.16 -14.04
N TYR A 261 6.06 8.85 -14.76
CA TYR A 261 7.25 8.27 -14.14
C TYR A 261 7.95 9.21 -13.15
N LEU A 262 8.11 10.49 -13.54
CA LEU A 262 8.69 11.48 -12.61
C LEU A 262 7.76 11.71 -11.42
N TYR A 263 6.43 11.76 -11.64
CA TYR A 263 5.47 11.83 -10.56
C TYR A 263 5.70 10.72 -9.53
N SER A 264 5.71 9.46 -9.97
CA SER A 264 5.92 8.29 -9.11
C SER A 264 7.25 8.37 -8.36
N LYS A 265 8.34 8.81 -9.00
CA LYS A 265 9.65 8.99 -8.34
C LYS A 265 9.62 10.07 -7.25
N LEU A 266 8.99 11.22 -7.52
CA LEU A 266 8.91 12.31 -6.55
C LEU A 266 8.06 11.91 -5.34
N VAL A 267 6.90 11.30 -5.58
CA VAL A 267 6.02 10.82 -4.50
C VAL A 267 6.71 9.74 -3.69
N ALA A 268 7.33 8.75 -4.35
CA ALA A 268 8.11 7.71 -3.68
C ALA A 268 9.19 8.29 -2.77
N SER A 269 9.95 9.28 -3.23
CA SER A 269 11.01 9.91 -2.45
C SER A 269 10.51 10.62 -1.17
N LEU A 270 9.23 11.01 -1.13
CA LEU A 270 8.61 11.61 0.05
C LEU A 270 7.97 10.57 0.97
N ARG A 271 7.35 9.51 0.41
CA ARG A 271 6.64 8.48 1.17
C ARG A 271 7.57 7.41 1.74
N GLU A 272 8.72 7.14 1.08
CA GLU A 272 9.67 6.12 1.57
C GLU A 272 10.31 6.50 2.92
N ILE A 273 10.43 7.79 3.24
CA ILE A 273 10.99 8.29 4.51
C ILE A 273 9.85 8.81 5.39
N LYS A 274 9.51 8.05 6.42
CA LYS A 274 8.41 8.39 7.32
C LYS A 274 8.76 9.54 8.25
N THR A 275 7.85 10.50 8.38
CA THR A 275 7.96 11.57 9.40
C THR A 275 7.64 11.02 10.80
N PRO A 276 7.93 11.77 11.88
CA PRO A 276 7.55 11.35 13.23
C PRO A 276 6.04 11.10 13.38
N GLU A 277 5.19 11.93 12.76
CA GLU A 277 3.74 11.81 12.83
C GLU A 277 3.24 10.54 12.11
N GLU A 278 3.83 10.21 10.95
CA GLU A 278 3.55 8.96 10.24
C GLU A 278 3.99 7.74 11.07
N MET A 279 5.17 7.83 11.72
CA MET A 279 5.67 6.75 12.57
C MET A 279 4.77 6.47 13.78
N ASP A 280 4.11 7.49 14.33
CA ASP A 280 3.17 7.29 15.44
C ASP A 280 1.94 6.49 14.99
N LEU A 281 1.41 6.77 13.79
CA LEU A 281 0.32 5.99 13.19
C LEU A 281 0.77 4.57 12.86
N MET A 282 1.94 4.41 12.24
CA MET A 282 2.50 3.08 11.92
C MET A 282 2.67 2.21 13.16
N ARG A 283 3.25 2.74 14.25
CA ARG A 283 3.37 2.00 15.51
C ARG A 283 2.01 1.57 16.06
N LYS A 284 1.00 2.43 15.96
CA LYS A 284 -0.36 2.11 16.41
C LYS A 284 -0.98 1.02 15.56
N THR A 285 -0.90 1.14 14.24
CA THR A 285 -1.41 0.16 13.28
C THR A 285 -0.77 -1.22 13.49
N VAL A 286 0.56 -1.26 13.61
CA VAL A 286 1.32 -2.48 13.87
C VAL A 286 0.96 -3.09 15.23
N SER A 287 0.79 -2.25 16.27
CA SER A 287 0.38 -2.74 17.62
C SER A 287 -1.03 -3.37 17.57
N ILE A 288 -1.97 -2.78 16.85
CA ILE A 288 -3.32 -3.36 16.64
C ILE A 288 -3.21 -4.75 16.01
N SER A 289 -2.40 -4.89 14.96
CA SER A 289 -2.18 -6.17 14.27
C SER A 289 -1.49 -7.21 15.16
N CYS A 290 -0.49 -6.79 15.94
CA CYS A 290 0.17 -7.68 16.92
C CYS A 290 -0.79 -8.24 17.96
N ILE A 291 -1.70 -7.41 18.48
CA ILE A 291 -2.73 -7.85 19.46
C ILE A 291 -3.67 -8.86 18.79
N ALA A 292 -4.07 -8.62 17.56
CA ALA A 292 -4.95 -9.53 16.81
C ALA A 292 -4.28 -10.89 16.58
N HIS A 293 -3.03 -10.90 16.11
CA HIS A 293 -2.24 -12.14 15.96
C HIS A 293 -2.11 -12.91 17.28
N ALA A 294 -1.82 -12.21 18.39
CA ALA A 294 -1.71 -12.84 19.70
C ALA A 294 -3.05 -13.46 20.14
N GLU A 295 -4.18 -12.80 19.92
CA GLU A 295 -5.49 -13.34 20.29
C GLU A 295 -5.88 -14.56 19.43
N VAL A 296 -5.55 -14.55 18.14
CA VAL A 296 -5.76 -15.72 17.27
C VAL A 296 -4.85 -16.88 17.66
N MET A 297 -3.59 -16.63 18.02
CA MET A 297 -2.68 -17.68 18.52
C MET A 297 -3.23 -18.38 19.77
N LYS A 298 -3.90 -17.66 20.68
CA LYS A 298 -4.57 -18.23 21.85
C LYS A 298 -5.86 -18.96 21.50
N ALA A 299 -6.55 -18.53 20.45
CA ALA A 299 -7.86 -19.07 20.07
C ALA A 299 -7.80 -20.30 19.20
N ILE A 300 -6.76 -20.43 18.36
CA ILE A 300 -6.65 -21.46 17.33
C ILE A 300 -6.71 -22.86 17.93
N GLN A 301 -7.53 -23.70 17.33
CA GLN A 301 -7.64 -25.12 17.67
C GLN A 301 -8.07 -25.96 16.45
N PRO A 302 -7.79 -27.28 16.45
CA PRO A 302 -8.31 -28.19 15.46
C PRO A 302 -9.85 -28.09 15.37
N GLY A 303 -10.39 -28.06 14.15
CA GLY A 303 -11.83 -27.92 13.92
C GLY A 303 -12.29 -26.52 13.52
N MET A 304 -11.51 -25.49 13.81
CA MET A 304 -11.80 -24.14 13.28
C MET A 304 -11.62 -24.08 11.76
N SER A 305 -12.37 -23.18 11.12
CA SER A 305 -12.20 -22.87 9.69
C SER A 305 -11.20 -21.73 9.50
N GLU A 306 -10.66 -21.61 8.28
CA GLU A 306 -9.82 -20.47 7.89
C GLU A 306 -10.61 -19.15 8.01
N GLY A 307 -11.88 -19.14 7.56
CA GLY A 307 -12.75 -17.98 7.67
C GLY A 307 -13.08 -17.59 9.11
N GLU A 308 -13.15 -18.55 10.06
CA GLU A 308 -13.34 -18.26 11.48
C GLU A 308 -12.10 -17.57 12.07
N LEU A 309 -10.90 -18.01 11.71
CA LEU A 309 -9.64 -17.40 12.15
C LEU A 309 -9.48 -15.99 11.56
N GLN A 310 -9.81 -15.81 10.27
CA GLN A 310 -9.88 -14.49 9.63
C GLN A 310 -10.83 -13.55 10.38
N GLY A 311 -12.08 -13.97 10.57
CA GLY A 311 -13.10 -13.15 11.22
C GLY A 311 -12.73 -12.75 12.65
N LEU A 312 -12.04 -13.62 13.38
CA LEU A 312 -11.53 -13.33 14.70
C LEU A 312 -10.48 -12.21 14.67
N GLN A 313 -9.53 -12.29 13.76
CA GLN A 313 -8.46 -11.30 13.64
C GLN A 313 -9.01 -9.95 13.20
N GLU A 314 -9.88 -9.92 12.20
CA GLU A 314 -10.54 -8.71 11.72
C GLU A 314 -11.48 -8.09 12.78
N TYR A 315 -12.13 -8.91 13.61
CA TYR A 315 -12.90 -8.42 14.77
C TYR A 315 -11.99 -7.63 15.74
N VAL A 316 -10.81 -8.15 16.05
CA VAL A 316 -9.88 -7.44 16.94
C VAL A 316 -9.40 -6.13 16.31
N HIS A 317 -9.10 -6.13 15.00
CA HIS A 317 -8.75 -4.91 14.28
C HIS A 317 -9.86 -3.85 14.42
N LYS A 318 -11.11 -4.21 14.12
CA LYS A 318 -12.27 -3.31 14.25
C LYS A 318 -12.51 -2.85 15.68
N LYS A 319 -12.39 -3.75 16.66
CA LYS A 319 -12.54 -3.42 18.09
C LYS A 319 -11.51 -2.38 18.55
N LEU A 320 -10.32 -2.38 17.98
CA LEU A 320 -9.24 -1.45 18.31
C LEU A 320 -9.21 -0.20 17.43
N GLY A 321 -10.21 -0.04 16.54
CA GLY A 321 -10.45 1.19 15.78
C GLY A 321 -9.86 1.19 14.36
N ALA A 322 -9.32 0.09 13.86
CA ALA A 322 -8.90 0.00 12.47
C ALA A 322 -10.09 0.15 11.51
N GLU A 323 -9.93 0.98 10.50
CA GLU A 323 -10.99 1.29 9.52
C GLU A 323 -11.12 0.17 8.48
N TYR A 324 -9.99 -0.42 8.08
CA TYR A 324 -9.90 -1.47 7.07
C TYR A 324 -8.88 -2.54 7.48
N VAL A 325 -8.79 -3.62 6.70
CA VAL A 325 -7.58 -4.42 6.57
C VAL A 325 -6.66 -3.77 5.54
N GLY A 326 -5.35 -3.84 5.73
CA GLY A 326 -4.39 -3.21 4.82
C GLY A 326 -4.34 -3.87 3.43
N TYR A 327 -4.80 -5.13 3.36
CA TYR A 327 -4.90 -5.96 2.16
C TYR A 327 -5.87 -7.13 2.42
N PRO A 328 -6.35 -7.85 1.38
CA PRO A 328 -7.17 -9.04 1.59
C PRO A 328 -6.48 -10.05 2.50
N SER A 329 -7.16 -10.43 3.59
CA SER A 329 -6.60 -11.32 4.61
C SER A 329 -6.23 -12.69 4.02
N ILE A 330 -5.05 -13.22 4.37
CA ILE A 330 -4.56 -14.53 3.94
C ILE A 330 -4.54 -15.47 5.14
N VAL A 331 -5.35 -16.56 5.09
CA VAL A 331 -5.40 -17.59 6.13
C VAL A 331 -5.34 -18.95 5.49
N GLY A 332 -4.17 -19.58 5.43
CA GLY A 332 -3.94 -20.86 4.74
C GLY A 332 -3.53 -21.98 5.67
N GLY A 333 -4.39 -22.99 5.83
CA GLY A 333 -4.11 -24.21 6.61
C GLY A 333 -3.48 -25.32 5.76
N GLY A 334 -2.34 -25.87 6.17
CA GLY A 334 -1.65 -26.98 5.49
C GLY A 334 -1.25 -26.63 4.07
N ALA A 335 -1.81 -27.36 3.07
CA ALA A 335 -1.52 -27.13 1.65
C ALA A 335 -1.82 -25.70 1.19
N ASN A 336 -2.89 -25.07 1.72
CA ASN A 336 -3.26 -23.68 1.39
C ASN A 336 -2.18 -22.67 1.85
N GLY A 337 -1.47 -22.96 2.94
CA GLY A 337 -0.33 -22.17 3.40
C GLY A 337 0.88 -22.21 2.45
N CYS A 338 0.87 -23.06 1.42
CA CYS A 338 1.87 -23.06 0.35
C CYS A 338 1.51 -22.15 -0.84
N ILE A 339 0.33 -21.51 -0.82
CA ILE A 339 -0.13 -20.54 -1.81
C ILE A 339 0.15 -19.13 -1.24
N LEU A 340 0.97 -18.34 -1.92
CA LEU A 340 1.52 -17.09 -1.37
C LEU A 340 0.44 -16.06 -1.00
N HIS A 341 -0.53 -15.83 -1.90
CA HIS A 341 -1.68 -14.95 -1.70
C HIS A 341 -2.97 -15.77 -1.75
N TYR A 342 -3.17 -16.59 -0.70
CA TYR A 342 -4.38 -17.40 -0.55
C TYR A 342 -5.46 -16.58 0.16
N GLU A 343 -6.29 -15.92 -0.62
CA GLU A 343 -7.34 -15.01 -0.14
C GLU A 343 -8.73 -15.69 -0.02
N GLU A 344 -8.89 -16.92 -0.51
CA GLU A 344 -10.18 -17.62 -0.48
C GLU A 344 -10.64 -17.95 0.95
N ASN A 345 -9.71 -18.33 1.83
CA ASN A 345 -9.93 -18.67 3.25
C ASN A 345 -11.12 -19.63 3.43
N ALA A 346 -11.24 -20.60 2.50
CA ALA A 346 -12.47 -21.40 2.32
C ALA A 346 -12.45 -22.74 3.05
N ARG A 347 -11.31 -23.17 3.59
CA ARG A 347 -11.20 -24.47 4.27
C ARG A 347 -12.00 -24.47 5.58
N VAL A 348 -12.96 -25.38 5.69
CA VAL A 348 -13.92 -25.46 6.81
C VAL A 348 -13.35 -26.10 8.09
N ASN A 349 -12.17 -26.72 8.02
CA ASN A 349 -11.51 -27.35 9.17
C ASN A 349 -10.00 -27.42 8.92
N VAL A 350 -9.23 -26.69 9.70
CA VAL A 350 -7.76 -26.68 9.59
C VAL A 350 -7.09 -27.96 10.08
N GLY A 351 -7.83 -28.85 10.74
CA GLY A 351 -7.30 -30.12 11.21
C GLY A 351 -6.15 -29.94 12.21
N LYS A 352 -5.08 -30.71 12.02
CA LYS A 352 -3.85 -30.65 12.82
C LYS A 352 -2.71 -29.93 12.11
N ASP A 353 -3.03 -29.19 11.05
CA ASP A 353 -2.03 -28.51 10.24
C ASP A 353 -1.53 -27.22 10.91
N MET A 354 -0.45 -26.70 10.41
CA MET A 354 -0.10 -25.30 10.64
C MET A 354 -1.02 -24.42 9.82
N VAL A 355 -1.32 -23.23 10.33
CA VAL A 355 -2.04 -22.18 9.63
C VAL A 355 -1.13 -20.98 9.49
N LEU A 356 -0.86 -20.61 8.25
CA LEU A 356 -0.19 -19.37 7.89
C LEU A 356 -1.25 -18.28 7.86
N MET A 357 -1.07 -17.24 8.64
CA MET A 357 -1.95 -16.07 8.72
C MET A 357 -1.13 -14.82 8.41
N ASP A 358 -1.47 -14.18 7.31
CA ASP A 358 -0.87 -12.95 6.84
C ASP A 358 -1.96 -11.89 6.76
N ILE A 359 -2.04 -11.06 7.79
CA ILE A 359 -3.12 -10.11 7.99
C ILE A 359 -2.59 -8.87 8.72
N GLY A 360 -2.73 -7.71 8.08
CA GLY A 360 -2.42 -6.41 8.66
C GLY A 360 -3.67 -5.53 8.79
N ALA A 361 -3.73 -4.73 9.84
CA ALA A 361 -4.73 -3.68 10.00
C ALA A 361 -4.38 -2.47 9.13
N GLU A 362 -5.38 -1.68 8.77
CA GLU A 362 -5.21 -0.31 8.30
C GLU A 362 -5.83 0.66 9.32
N TYR A 363 -5.03 1.61 9.78
CA TYR A 363 -5.44 2.64 10.71
C TYR A 363 -5.07 4.02 10.18
N HIS A 364 -6.08 4.84 9.91
CA HIS A 364 -5.93 6.19 9.34
C HIS A 364 -5.09 6.22 8.05
N GLY A 365 -5.28 5.20 7.20
CA GLY A 365 -4.61 5.04 5.91
C GLY A 365 -3.26 4.32 5.98
N TYR A 366 -2.68 4.07 7.15
CA TYR A 366 -1.41 3.35 7.28
C TYR A 366 -1.67 1.86 7.52
N SER A 367 -0.98 1.02 6.74
CA SER A 367 -1.06 -0.44 6.81
C SER A 367 0.04 -1.01 7.70
N ALA A 368 -0.29 -2.09 8.42
CA ALA A 368 0.68 -3.05 8.96
C ALA A 368 0.75 -4.26 8.04
N ASP A 369 1.83 -5.03 8.13
CA ASP A 369 2.01 -6.26 7.39
C ASP A 369 2.72 -7.32 8.26
N ILE A 370 1.93 -8.28 8.76
CA ILE A 370 2.43 -9.27 9.72
C ILE A 370 1.98 -10.66 9.32
N THR A 371 2.94 -11.53 9.06
CA THR A 371 2.65 -12.96 8.93
C THR A 371 3.12 -13.74 10.15
N ARG A 372 2.24 -14.63 10.62
CA ARG A 372 2.58 -15.67 11.61
C ARG A 372 2.06 -17.02 11.13
N THR A 373 2.87 -18.06 11.32
CA THR A 373 2.46 -19.45 11.06
C THR A 373 2.35 -20.20 12.38
N VAL A 374 1.17 -20.75 12.68
CA VAL A 374 0.83 -21.28 14.00
C VAL A 374 0.33 -22.72 13.88
N PRO A 375 0.80 -23.67 14.70
CA PRO A 375 0.25 -25.03 14.72
C PRO A 375 -1.14 -25.02 15.37
N SER A 376 -2.17 -25.52 14.65
CA SER A 376 -3.55 -25.54 15.15
C SER A 376 -3.73 -26.36 16.42
N THR A 377 -2.81 -27.30 16.68
CA THR A 377 -2.78 -28.14 17.90
C THR A 377 -2.09 -27.47 19.07
N GLY A 378 -1.57 -26.24 18.89
CA GLY A 378 -0.73 -25.54 19.87
C GLY A 378 0.70 -26.08 19.98
N LYS A 379 1.07 -27.12 19.20
CA LYS A 379 2.41 -27.72 19.18
C LYS A 379 2.85 -28.07 17.78
N PHE A 380 4.08 -27.70 17.42
CA PHE A 380 4.69 -28.10 16.16
C PHE A 380 5.07 -29.58 16.17
N THR A 381 4.91 -30.26 15.04
CA THR A 381 5.60 -31.54 14.81
C THR A 381 7.09 -31.30 14.60
N PRO A 382 7.95 -32.34 14.70
CA PRO A 382 9.39 -32.17 14.44
C PRO A 382 9.70 -31.58 13.06
N GLU A 383 8.96 -31.98 12.03
CA GLU A 383 9.11 -31.50 10.65
C GLU A 383 8.67 -30.05 10.52
N GLN A 384 7.50 -29.70 11.07
CA GLN A 384 6.99 -28.33 11.10
C GLN A 384 7.95 -27.40 11.82
N LYS A 385 8.44 -27.81 13.02
CA LYS A 385 9.40 -27.02 13.79
C LYS A 385 10.71 -26.82 13.04
N ALA A 386 11.21 -27.83 12.34
CA ALA A 386 12.46 -27.73 11.59
C ALA A 386 12.40 -26.69 10.46
N ILE A 387 11.26 -26.60 9.74
CA ILE A 387 11.04 -25.56 8.72
C ILE A 387 10.80 -24.22 9.37
N TYR A 388 9.97 -24.15 10.41
CA TYR A 388 9.65 -22.92 11.12
C TYR A 388 10.93 -22.26 11.69
N ASP A 389 11.75 -23.03 12.40
CA ASP A 389 12.99 -22.53 13.00
C ASP A 389 14.02 -22.10 11.93
N LEU A 390 14.01 -22.72 10.74
CA LEU A 390 14.85 -22.31 9.61
C LEU A 390 14.40 -20.94 9.07
N VAL A 391 13.10 -20.72 8.90
CA VAL A 391 12.57 -19.43 8.47
C VAL A 391 12.85 -18.35 9.53
N TYR A 392 12.67 -18.67 10.81
CA TYR A 392 13.01 -17.79 11.92
C TYR A 392 14.51 -17.43 11.91
N GLN A 393 15.42 -18.40 11.70
CA GLN A 393 16.86 -18.16 11.60
C GLN A 393 17.19 -17.24 10.42
N ALA A 394 16.49 -17.39 9.27
CA ALA A 394 16.68 -16.52 8.13
C ALA A 394 16.28 -15.08 8.46
N GLN A 395 15.14 -14.88 9.13
CA GLN A 395 14.69 -13.55 9.54
C GLN A 395 15.68 -12.90 10.54
N GLU A 396 16.12 -13.62 11.56
CA GLU A 396 17.11 -13.14 12.52
C GLU A 396 18.46 -12.76 11.86
N ALA A 397 18.82 -13.45 10.77
CA ALA A 397 20.06 -13.13 10.03
C ALA A 397 19.92 -11.87 9.16
N ILE A 398 18.69 -11.45 8.82
CA ILE A 398 18.43 -10.24 8.05
C ILE A 398 18.44 -8.99 8.94
N PHE A 399 17.88 -9.04 10.12
CA PHE A 399 17.72 -7.88 11.00
C PHE A 399 18.99 -7.05 11.23
N PRO A 400 20.20 -7.63 11.41
CA PRO A 400 21.42 -6.85 11.52
C PRO A 400 21.75 -6.01 10.29
N LEU A 401 21.15 -6.30 9.14
CA LEU A 401 21.31 -5.54 7.89
C LEU A 401 20.29 -4.40 7.74
N CYS A 402 19.28 -4.31 8.63
CA CYS A 402 18.22 -3.31 8.58
C CYS A 402 18.68 -1.98 9.20
N HIS A 403 19.71 -1.35 8.65
CA HIS A 403 20.20 -0.03 9.06
C HIS A 403 20.64 0.82 7.87
N GLU A 404 20.80 2.11 8.09
CA GLU A 404 21.19 3.05 7.06
C GLU A 404 22.48 2.65 6.34
N GLY A 405 22.52 2.83 5.03
CA GLY A 405 23.69 2.59 4.18
C GLY A 405 23.79 1.18 3.59
N VAL A 406 23.02 0.20 4.06
CA VAL A 406 22.99 -1.15 3.50
C VAL A 406 22.21 -1.16 2.19
N PRO A 407 22.72 -1.72 1.09
CA PRO A 407 21.96 -1.88 -0.14
C PRO A 407 20.71 -2.76 0.08
N PHE A 408 19.55 -2.32 -0.42
CA PHE A 408 18.26 -3.00 -0.20
C PHE A 408 18.31 -4.48 -0.61
N ASP A 409 18.97 -4.79 -1.72
CA ASP A 409 19.08 -6.16 -2.25
C ASP A 409 19.85 -7.15 -1.35
N GLN A 410 20.66 -6.65 -0.38
CA GLN A 410 21.40 -7.50 0.54
C GLN A 410 20.48 -8.26 1.49
N LEU A 411 19.30 -7.72 1.80
CA LEU A 411 18.31 -8.38 2.65
C LEU A 411 17.88 -9.71 2.03
N ASN A 412 17.45 -9.69 0.76
CA ASN A 412 17.03 -10.90 0.05
C ASN A 412 18.18 -11.85 -0.24
N LYS A 413 19.39 -11.35 -0.46
CA LYS A 413 20.59 -12.19 -0.62
C LYS A 413 20.85 -12.98 0.66
N LYS A 414 20.74 -12.34 1.84
CA LYS A 414 20.94 -12.98 3.14
C LYS A 414 19.85 -14.03 3.41
N ALA A 415 18.57 -13.71 3.17
CA ALA A 415 17.48 -14.67 3.26
C ALA A 415 17.77 -15.92 2.40
N THR A 416 18.09 -15.70 1.12
CA THR A 416 18.36 -16.76 0.16
C THR A 416 19.54 -17.66 0.60
N GLU A 417 20.61 -17.06 1.13
CA GLU A 417 21.78 -17.79 1.64
C GLU A 417 21.39 -18.74 2.78
N VAL A 418 20.74 -18.22 3.83
CA VAL A 418 20.39 -19.00 5.02
C VAL A 418 19.37 -20.09 4.70
N LEU A 419 18.32 -19.76 3.93
CA LEU A 419 17.30 -20.73 3.52
C LEU A 419 17.90 -21.84 2.64
N ALA A 420 18.76 -21.50 1.68
CA ALA A 420 19.41 -22.49 0.82
C ALA A 420 20.28 -23.46 1.62
N GLU A 421 21.07 -22.96 2.57
CA GLU A 421 21.90 -23.80 3.45
C GLU A 421 21.07 -24.72 4.33
N GLY A 422 19.99 -24.19 4.92
CA GLY A 422 19.08 -24.95 5.73
C GLY A 422 18.36 -26.06 4.97
N LEU A 423 17.83 -25.74 3.79
CA LEU A 423 17.13 -26.71 2.93
C LEU A 423 18.06 -27.85 2.46
N VAL A 424 19.35 -27.56 2.17
CA VAL A 424 20.37 -28.59 1.89
C VAL A 424 20.62 -29.46 3.13
N ARG A 425 20.81 -28.85 4.30
CA ARG A 425 21.03 -29.55 5.58
C ARG A 425 19.87 -30.48 5.95
N LEU A 426 18.63 -30.08 5.66
CA LEU A 426 17.41 -30.89 5.89
C LEU A 426 17.20 -31.95 4.80
N GLY A 427 18.00 -31.98 3.73
CA GLY A 427 17.88 -32.91 2.62
C GLY A 427 16.70 -32.65 1.69
N ILE A 428 16.12 -31.43 1.74
CA ILE A 428 14.97 -31.03 0.92
C ILE A 428 15.42 -30.66 -0.51
N ILE A 429 16.54 -29.99 -0.62
CA ILE A 429 17.22 -29.74 -1.90
C ILE A 429 18.63 -30.33 -1.89
N LYS A 430 19.11 -30.72 -3.07
CA LYS A 430 20.46 -31.27 -3.23
C LYS A 430 21.52 -30.20 -3.43
N ASP A 431 21.12 -29.06 -3.95
CA ASP A 431 22.00 -27.95 -4.35
C ASP A 431 21.36 -26.60 -4.02
N LYS A 432 22.16 -25.66 -3.51
CA LYS A 432 21.68 -24.32 -3.08
C LYS A 432 21.01 -23.53 -4.22
N SER A 433 21.39 -23.76 -5.48
CA SER A 433 20.79 -23.10 -6.64
C SER A 433 19.28 -23.40 -6.80
N ARG A 434 18.80 -24.47 -6.15
CA ARG A 434 17.40 -24.89 -6.19
C ARG A 434 16.51 -24.24 -5.13
N VAL A 435 17.03 -23.34 -4.33
CA VAL A 435 16.26 -22.65 -3.25
C VAL A 435 14.97 -22.01 -3.76
N ARG A 436 14.97 -21.48 -4.99
CA ARG A 436 13.81 -20.85 -5.62
C ARG A 436 12.62 -21.78 -5.85
N LEU A 437 12.79 -23.09 -5.73
CA LEU A 437 11.66 -24.03 -5.74
C LEU A 437 10.75 -23.87 -4.51
N TYR A 438 11.32 -23.44 -3.38
CA TYR A 438 10.63 -23.36 -2.10
C TYR A 438 10.65 -21.96 -1.46
N TYR A 439 11.42 -21.03 -2.05
CA TYR A 439 11.46 -19.63 -1.70
C TYR A 439 11.37 -18.77 -2.99
N PRO A 440 10.16 -18.58 -3.55
CA PRO A 440 10.00 -17.95 -4.87
C PRO A 440 9.97 -16.41 -4.85
N HIS A 441 9.72 -15.76 -3.70
CA HIS A 441 9.52 -14.31 -3.57
C HIS A 441 10.75 -13.56 -3.02
N GLY A 442 10.66 -12.26 -2.88
CA GLY A 442 11.59 -11.41 -2.13
C GLY A 442 11.31 -11.44 -0.64
N CYS A 443 12.22 -10.94 0.18
CA CYS A 443 12.04 -10.95 1.64
C CYS A 443 11.63 -9.59 2.21
N SER A 444 11.36 -8.57 1.38
CA SER A 444 11.14 -7.22 1.90
C SER A 444 10.55 -6.31 0.83
N HIS A 445 9.63 -5.46 1.24
CA HIS A 445 9.10 -4.34 0.48
C HIS A 445 8.87 -3.13 1.38
N PHE A 446 8.64 -1.95 0.80
CA PHE A 446 8.25 -0.76 1.54
C PHE A 446 6.82 -0.91 2.06
N LEU A 447 6.56 -0.30 3.21
CA LEU A 447 5.26 -0.31 3.90
C LEU A 447 4.88 1.11 4.31
N GLY A 448 3.58 1.43 4.23
CA GLY A 448 3.08 2.76 4.63
C GLY A 448 1.60 2.94 4.34
N LEU A 449 1.26 3.91 3.49
CA LEU A 449 -0.11 4.17 3.04
C LEU A 449 -0.64 3.10 2.06
N ASP A 450 0.24 2.32 1.50
CA ASP A 450 -0.06 1.07 0.80
C ASP A 450 0.71 -0.06 1.48
N VAL A 451 0.17 -1.28 1.45
CA VAL A 451 0.90 -2.46 1.94
C VAL A 451 2.18 -2.67 1.14
N HIS A 452 2.12 -2.59 -0.17
CA HIS A 452 3.29 -2.49 -1.05
C HIS A 452 3.53 -1.01 -1.38
N ASP A 453 4.08 -0.27 -0.41
CA ASP A 453 4.23 1.18 -0.52
C ASP A 453 5.29 1.55 -1.58
N VAL A 454 5.15 2.76 -2.09
CA VAL A 454 6.08 3.31 -3.08
C VAL A 454 7.45 3.57 -2.48
N GLY A 455 8.50 3.24 -3.23
CA GLY A 455 9.89 3.44 -2.81
C GLY A 455 10.89 3.03 -3.88
N ASN A 456 12.15 3.40 -3.70
CA ASN A 456 13.22 3.06 -4.62
C ASN A 456 14.02 1.85 -4.11
N TYR A 457 13.85 0.70 -4.74
CA TYR A 457 14.56 -0.55 -4.40
C TYR A 457 16.02 -0.60 -4.89
N ASP A 458 16.43 0.31 -5.77
CA ASP A 458 17.78 0.37 -6.34
C ASP A 458 18.73 1.30 -5.55
N GLN A 459 18.47 1.47 -4.26
CA GLN A 459 19.26 2.35 -3.38
C GLN A 459 19.64 1.65 -2.08
N ASN A 460 20.49 2.31 -1.30
CA ASN A 460 20.75 1.91 0.08
C ASN A 460 19.57 2.28 0.98
N LEU A 461 19.38 1.49 2.02
CA LEU A 461 18.44 1.81 3.10
C LEU A 461 18.79 3.16 3.73
N LYS A 462 17.77 3.92 4.10
CA LYS A 462 17.89 5.23 4.77
C LYS A 462 17.12 5.21 6.08
N GLU A 463 17.58 5.99 7.03
CA GLU A 463 16.88 6.18 8.31
C GLU A 463 15.41 6.59 8.07
N ASN A 464 14.49 6.04 8.87
CA ASN A 464 13.03 6.20 8.80
C ASN A 464 12.33 5.59 7.57
N MET A 465 12.98 4.76 6.78
CA MET A 465 12.26 3.82 5.94
C MET A 465 11.55 2.79 6.81
N VAL A 466 10.35 2.38 6.40
CA VAL A 466 9.64 1.23 6.99
C VAL A 466 9.49 0.18 5.91
N ILE A 467 9.94 -1.03 6.24
CA ILE A 467 9.96 -2.18 5.33
C ILE A 467 9.50 -3.44 6.06
N THR A 468 9.04 -4.45 5.31
CA THR A 468 8.83 -5.80 5.82
C THR A 468 10.13 -6.61 5.86
N VAL A 469 10.16 -7.64 6.71
CA VAL A 469 11.19 -8.70 6.70
C VAL A 469 10.47 -10.04 6.80
N GLU A 470 10.31 -10.72 5.64
CA GLU A 470 9.32 -11.80 5.43
C GLU A 470 9.89 -13.06 4.75
N PRO A 471 10.98 -13.67 5.19
CA PRO A 471 11.42 -14.92 4.60
C PRO A 471 10.36 -16.02 4.75
N GLY A 472 10.27 -16.93 3.76
CA GLY A 472 9.32 -18.04 3.79
C GLY A 472 9.82 -19.30 3.09
N ILE A 473 9.24 -20.43 3.41
CA ILE A 473 9.43 -21.74 2.76
C ILE A 473 8.08 -22.37 2.50
N TYR A 474 7.87 -22.85 1.28
CA TYR A 474 6.60 -23.42 0.84
C TYR A 474 6.87 -24.74 0.10
N ILE A 475 6.42 -25.86 0.67
CA ILE A 475 6.67 -27.22 0.17
C ILE A 475 5.34 -27.91 -0.16
N PRO A 476 4.74 -27.64 -1.33
CA PRO A 476 3.47 -28.26 -1.69
C PRO A 476 3.61 -29.77 -1.92
N ALA A 477 2.49 -30.50 -1.84
CA ALA A 477 2.43 -31.92 -2.19
C ALA A 477 2.99 -32.18 -3.61
N GLY A 478 3.70 -33.29 -3.78
CA GLY A 478 4.36 -33.62 -5.05
C GLY A 478 5.75 -32.97 -5.24
N SER A 479 6.22 -32.16 -4.28
CA SER A 479 7.59 -31.64 -4.29
C SER A 479 8.64 -32.76 -4.35
N PRO A 480 9.77 -32.57 -5.08
CA PRO A 480 10.81 -33.58 -5.24
C PRO A 480 11.68 -33.74 -3.98
N CYS A 481 11.06 -33.98 -2.83
CA CYS A 481 11.67 -34.27 -1.54
C CYS A 481 10.86 -35.33 -0.79
N ASP A 482 11.31 -35.70 0.41
CA ASP A 482 10.59 -36.64 1.27
C ASP A 482 9.18 -36.12 1.59
N LYS A 483 8.16 -36.98 1.50
CA LYS A 483 6.75 -36.66 1.74
C LYS A 483 6.46 -36.07 3.13
N LYS A 484 7.30 -36.35 4.12
CA LYS A 484 7.19 -35.77 5.47
C LYS A 484 7.26 -34.25 5.50
N TRP A 485 7.83 -33.63 4.43
CA TRP A 485 7.95 -32.18 4.27
C TRP A 485 6.77 -31.56 3.48
N TRP A 486 5.92 -32.37 2.86
CA TRP A 486 4.85 -31.85 2.02
C TRP A 486 3.79 -31.10 2.82
N ASP A 487 3.15 -30.14 2.18
CA ASP A 487 2.10 -29.28 2.72
C ASP A 487 2.56 -28.46 3.95
N ILE A 488 3.85 -28.19 4.03
CA ILE A 488 4.44 -27.28 5.02
C ILE A 488 4.73 -25.94 4.34
N GLY A 489 3.91 -24.92 4.65
CA GLY A 489 4.12 -23.53 4.28
C GLY A 489 4.40 -22.71 5.54
N VAL A 490 5.50 -21.96 5.56
CA VAL A 490 5.88 -21.06 6.66
C VAL A 490 6.35 -19.74 6.11
N ARG A 491 5.75 -18.65 6.58
CA ARG A 491 6.25 -17.27 6.50
C ARG A 491 6.26 -16.69 7.91
N ILE A 492 7.31 -15.95 8.24
CA ILE A 492 7.41 -15.12 9.46
C ILE A 492 7.79 -13.74 8.99
N GLU A 493 6.92 -12.78 9.23
CA GLU A 493 7.03 -11.43 8.72
C GLU A 493 6.84 -10.41 9.81
N ASP A 494 7.67 -9.40 9.76
CA ASP A 494 7.65 -8.29 10.70
C ASP A 494 7.89 -6.97 10.01
N ASP A 495 7.25 -5.92 10.54
CA ASP A 495 7.43 -4.53 10.17
C ASP A 495 8.65 -3.95 10.89
N VAL A 496 9.54 -3.32 10.13
CA VAL A 496 10.82 -2.83 10.62
C VAL A 496 11.04 -1.38 10.19
N ARG A 497 11.30 -0.49 11.15
CA ARG A 497 11.84 0.84 10.85
C ARG A 497 13.36 0.80 10.78
N ILE A 498 13.90 1.30 9.69
CA ILE A 498 15.33 1.47 9.49
C ILE A 498 15.84 2.60 10.38
N GLY A 499 16.82 2.30 11.21
CA GLY A 499 17.51 3.32 11.99
C GLY A 499 18.92 3.59 11.47
N LYS A 500 19.58 4.55 12.06
CA LYS A 500 20.92 4.96 11.63
C LYS A 500 21.97 3.86 11.82
N GLU A 501 21.98 3.22 12.99
CA GLU A 501 22.94 2.17 13.32
C GLU A 501 22.27 0.81 13.59
N LYS A 502 20.98 0.83 13.93
CA LYS A 502 20.18 -0.35 14.24
C LYS A 502 18.72 -0.12 13.89
N PHE A 503 17.99 -1.20 13.69
CA PHE A 503 16.56 -1.19 13.38
C PHE A 503 15.68 -1.04 14.64
N GLU A 504 14.43 -0.67 14.44
CA GLU A 504 13.33 -0.79 15.39
C GLU A 504 12.36 -1.87 14.87
N LEU A 505 12.18 -2.94 15.63
CA LEU A 505 11.21 -3.99 15.32
C LEU A 505 9.83 -3.51 15.80
N LEU A 506 8.98 -3.06 14.87
CA LEU A 506 7.67 -2.51 15.20
C LEU A 506 6.69 -3.58 15.68
N SER A 507 6.75 -4.76 15.05
CA SER A 507 5.85 -5.90 15.31
C SER A 507 6.36 -6.89 16.37
N GLY A 508 7.36 -6.51 17.14
CA GLY A 508 7.98 -7.38 18.15
C GLY A 508 7.06 -7.86 19.28
N GLN A 509 5.85 -7.31 19.40
CA GLN A 509 4.85 -7.76 20.37
C GLN A 509 4.19 -9.09 19.96
N ALA A 510 4.16 -9.44 18.67
CA ALA A 510 3.66 -10.74 18.21
C ALA A 510 4.77 -11.79 18.29
N PRO A 511 4.60 -12.90 19.03
CA PRO A 511 5.64 -13.92 19.17
C PRO A 511 6.12 -14.49 17.84
N ARG A 512 7.43 -14.75 17.73
CA ARG A 512 8.10 -15.28 16.53
C ARG A 512 8.84 -16.59 16.77
N LYS A 513 9.44 -16.78 17.93
CA LYS A 513 10.12 -18.05 18.26
C LYS A 513 9.10 -19.17 18.40
N SER A 514 9.40 -20.34 17.90
CA SER A 514 8.53 -21.50 17.99
C SER A 514 8.08 -21.80 19.42
N GLU A 515 8.99 -21.69 20.41
CA GLU A 515 8.69 -21.91 21.82
C GLU A 515 7.72 -20.85 22.40
N ASP A 516 7.86 -19.59 21.99
CA ASP A 516 6.97 -18.50 22.42
C ASP A 516 5.59 -18.60 21.78
N VAL A 517 5.52 -19.02 20.52
CA VAL A 517 4.25 -19.32 19.83
C VAL A 517 3.51 -20.46 20.53
N GLU A 518 4.20 -21.58 20.80
CA GLU A 518 3.61 -22.70 21.53
C GLU A 518 3.18 -22.33 22.96
N LYS A 519 3.93 -21.47 23.64
CA LYS A 519 3.59 -20.97 24.98
C LYS A 519 2.32 -20.13 24.93
N LEU A 520 2.21 -19.22 23.96
CA LEU A 520 1.04 -18.36 23.83
C LEU A 520 -0.20 -19.17 23.41
N ALA A 521 -0.05 -20.15 22.51
CA ALA A 521 -1.13 -21.05 22.09
C ALA A 521 -1.68 -21.92 23.24
N ALA A 522 -0.93 -22.07 24.34
CA ALA A 522 -1.40 -22.77 25.53
C ALA A 522 -2.21 -21.86 26.49
N GLU A 523 -2.24 -20.56 26.26
CA GLU A 523 -3.03 -19.62 27.05
C GLU A 523 -4.52 -19.69 26.68
N LYS A 524 -5.40 -19.32 27.61
CA LYS A 524 -6.84 -19.28 27.35
C LYS A 524 -7.19 -18.04 26.54
N SER A 525 -7.88 -18.27 25.42
CA SER A 525 -8.52 -17.17 24.68
C SER A 525 -9.87 -16.80 25.32
N ALA A 526 -10.11 -15.50 25.47
CA ALA A 526 -11.43 -14.99 25.86
C ALA A 526 -12.50 -15.30 24.80
N VAL A 527 -12.11 -15.43 23.55
CA VAL A 527 -13.01 -15.63 22.39
C VAL A 527 -13.54 -17.05 22.35
N ASN A 528 -12.77 -18.06 22.76
CA ASN A 528 -13.18 -19.46 22.78
C ASN A 528 -14.35 -19.73 23.75
N SER A 529 -14.70 -18.77 24.62
CA SER A 529 -15.89 -18.85 25.47
C SER A 529 -17.19 -18.38 24.78
N MET A 530 -17.09 -17.79 23.61
CA MET A 530 -18.25 -17.38 22.81
C MET A 530 -18.91 -18.59 22.16
N THR A 531 -20.12 -18.91 22.58
CA THR A 531 -20.97 -19.93 21.94
C THR A 531 -22.06 -19.27 21.12
N LEU A 532 -22.12 -19.55 19.82
CA LEU A 532 -23.18 -19.14 18.94
C LEU A 532 -24.16 -20.30 18.71
N PRO A 533 -25.47 -20.03 18.54
CA PRO A 533 -26.41 -21.07 18.18
C PRO A 533 -26.08 -21.64 16.79
N ALA A 534 -26.32 -22.95 16.59
CA ALA A 534 -26.14 -23.54 15.28
C ALA A 534 -27.14 -22.98 14.26
N VAL A 535 -26.64 -22.70 13.04
CA VAL A 535 -27.51 -22.39 11.91
C VAL A 535 -28.30 -23.67 11.55
N LYS A 536 -29.62 -23.57 11.51
CA LYS A 536 -30.51 -24.69 11.15
C LYS A 536 -30.61 -24.83 9.64
#